data_f07a52b36175805b400df723a65efe8a
#
_entry.id   f07a52b36175805b400df723a65efe8a
#
_cell.length_a   1.000
_cell.length_b   1.000
_cell.length_c   1.000
_cell.angle_alpha   90.00
_cell.angle_beta   90.00
_cell.angle_gamma   90.00
#
_symmetry.space_group_name_H-M   'P 1'
#
loop_
_entity.id
_entity.type
_entity.pdbx_description
1 polymer ?
#
loop_
_entity_poly.entity_id
_entity_poly.type
_entity_poly.pdbx_seq_one_letter_code
_entity_poly.pdbx_strand_id
1 'polypeptide(L)'
;MPRLKPRLRKNDTVVVIAGKDRGRQGRILRVLPSSGRVIVERVNMIKRHTRPNPSKNIAGGISEREAAIHVSNVMLVDPDQGVRTRIARRRDAEGNPERVAKKSGAVLA
;
A
#
# COMPACT_ATOMS: atom_id res chain seq x y z
N MET A 1 15.61 14.07 -9.39
CA MET A 1 14.62 14.15 -8.31
C MET A 1 15.02 13.26 -7.16
N PRO A 2 14.91 13.73 -5.92
CA PRO A 2 15.15 12.84 -4.81
C PRO A 2 14.10 11.72 -4.80
N ARG A 3 14.55 10.53 -4.47
CA ARG A 3 13.67 9.38 -4.30
C ARG A 3 12.69 9.65 -3.16
N LEU A 4 11.41 9.46 -3.41
CA LEU A 4 10.45 9.37 -2.33
C LEU A 4 10.75 8.10 -1.54
N LYS A 5 11.06 8.26 -0.25
CA LYS A 5 11.18 7.13 0.66
C LYS A 5 9.83 6.91 1.32
N PRO A 6 9.01 5.95 0.86
CA PRO A 6 7.74 5.70 1.51
C PRO A 6 7.99 5.20 2.93
N ARG A 7 7.28 5.78 3.90
CA ARG A 7 7.30 5.31 5.28
C ARG A 7 6.44 4.07 5.47
N LEU A 8 5.66 3.73 4.44
CA LEU A 8 4.82 2.54 4.41
C LEU A 8 5.65 1.31 4.07
N ARG A 9 5.27 0.17 4.61
CA ARG A 9 5.93 -1.11 4.39
C ARG A 9 4.91 -2.19 4.01
N LYS A 10 5.41 -3.26 3.43
CA LYS A 10 4.60 -4.46 3.16
C LYS A 10 3.88 -4.91 4.45
N ASN A 11 2.64 -5.33 4.31
CA ASN A 11 1.73 -5.77 5.37
C ASN A 11 1.12 -4.64 6.22
N ASP A 12 1.46 -3.38 5.97
CA ASP A 12 0.76 -2.28 6.62
C ASP A 12 -0.68 -2.21 6.12
N THR A 13 -1.63 -1.97 7.02
CA THR A 13 -3.01 -1.69 6.65
C THR A 13 -3.15 -0.20 6.34
N VAL A 14 -3.68 0.11 5.17
CA VAL A 14 -3.84 1.49 4.70
C VAL A 14 -5.26 1.75 4.24
N VAL A 15 -5.64 3.02 4.19
CA VAL A 15 -6.90 3.48 3.63
C VAL A 15 -6.62 4.43 2.47
N VAL A 16 -7.38 4.29 1.40
CA VAL A 16 -7.29 5.19 0.23
C VAL A 16 -8.01 6.48 0.56
N ILE A 17 -7.31 7.60 0.39
CA ILE A 17 -7.82 8.93 0.74
C ILE A 17 -8.27 9.76 -0.47
N ALA A 18 -7.92 9.33 -1.68
CA ALA A 18 -8.25 10.05 -2.91
C ALA A 18 -8.44 9.07 -4.07
N GLY A 19 -9.24 9.47 -5.06
CA GLY A 19 -9.49 8.68 -6.26
C GLY A 19 -10.76 7.85 -6.18
N LYS A 20 -10.93 6.95 -7.16
CA LYS A 20 -12.14 6.12 -7.30
C LYS A 20 -12.38 5.15 -6.14
N ASP A 21 -11.32 4.74 -5.45
CA ASP A 21 -11.41 3.78 -4.35
C ASP A 21 -11.34 4.44 -2.97
N ARG A 22 -11.57 5.74 -2.91
CA ARG A 22 -11.58 6.51 -1.66
C ARG A 22 -12.41 5.82 -0.58
N GLY A 23 -11.82 5.67 0.60
CA GLY A 23 -12.45 5.02 1.75
C GLY A 23 -12.21 3.51 1.84
N ARG A 24 -11.68 2.88 0.81
CA ARG A 24 -11.33 1.47 0.88
C ARG A 24 -10.07 1.24 1.69
N GLN A 25 -10.07 0.18 2.47
CA GLN A 25 -8.93 -0.25 3.27
C GLN A 25 -8.38 -1.56 2.73
N GLY A 26 -7.08 -1.74 2.89
CA GLY A 26 -6.43 -2.98 2.50
C GLY A 26 -5.01 -3.04 3.03
N ARG A 27 -4.42 -4.22 2.89
CA ARG A 27 -3.05 -4.46 3.29
C ARG A 27 -2.12 -4.22 2.10
N ILE A 28 -0.97 -3.59 2.35
CA ILE A 28 0.05 -3.41 1.33
C ILE A 28 0.67 -4.77 0.98
N LEU A 29 0.56 -5.15 -0.28
CA LEU A 29 1.16 -6.38 -0.81
C LEU A 29 2.59 -6.16 -1.27
N ARG A 30 2.88 -4.96 -1.80
CA ARG A 30 4.19 -4.65 -2.34
C ARG A 30 4.43 -3.14 -2.32
N VAL A 31 5.66 -2.76 -2.09
CA VAL A 31 6.12 -1.36 -2.16
C VAL A 31 7.05 -1.22 -3.35
N LEU A 32 6.85 -0.16 -4.13
CA LEU A 32 7.67 0.19 -5.30
C LEU A 32 8.37 1.52 -5.04
N PRO A 33 9.52 1.51 -4.34
CA PRO A 33 10.16 2.75 -3.88
C PRO A 33 10.60 3.67 -5.01
N SER A 34 11.05 3.10 -6.12
CA SER A 34 11.54 3.87 -7.26
C SER A 34 10.47 4.74 -7.91
N SER A 35 9.21 4.31 -7.88
CA SER A 35 8.08 5.07 -8.44
C SER A 35 7.24 5.76 -7.37
N GLY A 36 7.52 5.57 -6.08
CA GLY A 36 6.73 6.11 -4.98
C GLY A 36 5.32 5.52 -4.92
N ARG A 37 5.15 4.26 -5.29
CA ARG A 37 3.86 3.59 -5.37
C ARG A 37 3.80 2.35 -4.51
N VAL A 38 2.58 1.94 -4.17
CA VAL A 38 2.31 0.71 -3.43
C VAL A 38 1.19 -0.05 -4.10
N ILE A 39 1.20 -1.37 -3.92
CA ILE A 39 0.10 -2.24 -4.35
C ILE A 39 -0.65 -2.66 -3.10
N VAL A 40 -1.95 -2.35 -3.07
CA VAL A 40 -2.82 -2.63 -1.93
C VAL A 40 -3.81 -3.73 -2.32
N GLU A 41 -4.00 -4.68 -1.42
CA GLU A 41 -4.89 -5.81 -1.64
C GLU A 41 -6.32 -5.35 -1.96
N ARG A 42 -6.87 -5.85 -3.07
CA ARG A 42 -8.23 -5.57 -3.56
C ARG A 42 -8.55 -4.09 -3.82
N VAL A 43 -7.53 -3.26 -3.95
CA VAL A 43 -7.67 -1.83 -4.22
C VAL A 43 -7.07 -1.50 -5.57
N ASN A 44 -7.65 -0.54 -6.27
CA ASN A 44 -7.24 -0.13 -7.62
C ASN A 44 -7.20 -1.31 -8.60
N MET A 45 -8.24 -2.10 -8.55
CA MET A 45 -8.36 -3.28 -9.41
C MET A 45 -8.50 -2.88 -10.86
N ILE A 46 -7.73 -3.51 -11.72
CA ILE A 46 -7.82 -3.37 -13.16
C ILE A 46 -8.15 -4.70 -13.82
N LYS A 47 -8.92 -4.63 -14.88
CA LYS A 47 -9.24 -5.78 -15.70
C LYS A 47 -8.30 -5.83 -16.90
N ARG A 48 -7.68 -6.97 -17.12
CA ARG A 48 -6.85 -7.22 -18.30
C ARG A 48 -7.50 -8.25 -19.18
N HIS A 49 -7.64 -7.89 -20.46
CA HIS A 49 -8.02 -8.85 -21.48
C HIS A 49 -6.77 -9.59 -21.95
N THR A 50 -6.78 -10.89 -21.79
CA THR A 50 -5.72 -11.77 -22.26
C THR A 50 -6.17 -12.42 -23.56
N ARG A 51 -5.38 -12.26 -24.63
CA ARG A 51 -5.67 -12.94 -25.90
C ARG A 51 -5.24 -14.41 -25.79
N PRO A 52 -6.01 -15.34 -26.38
CA PRO A 52 -5.60 -16.74 -26.46
C PRO A 52 -4.26 -16.86 -27.19
N ASN A 53 -3.36 -17.67 -26.68
CA ASN A 53 -2.10 -17.96 -27.33
C ASN A 53 -1.88 -19.49 -27.34
N PRO A 54 -2.33 -20.17 -28.41
CA PRO A 54 -2.23 -21.64 -28.47
C PRO A 54 -0.79 -22.15 -28.38
N SER A 55 0.18 -21.42 -28.91
CA SER A 55 1.58 -21.83 -28.90
C SER A 55 2.19 -21.84 -27.48
N LYS A 56 1.66 -21.03 -26.60
CA LYS A 56 2.06 -20.97 -25.18
C LYS A 56 1.05 -21.60 -24.25
N ASN A 57 0.03 -22.21 -24.79
CA ASN A 57 -1.04 -22.87 -24.02
C ASN A 57 -1.76 -21.91 -23.05
N ILE A 58 -1.93 -20.64 -23.45
CA ILE A 58 -2.59 -19.62 -22.64
C ILE A 58 -4.05 -19.50 -23.10
N ALA A 59 -4.98 -19.73 -22.19
CA ALA A 59 -6.39 -19.47 -22.43
C ALA A 59 -6.67 -17.96 -22.42
N GLY A 60 -7.50 -17.49 -23.34
CA GLY A 60 -7.97 -16.11 -23.33
C GLY A 60 -8.94 -15.87 -22.20
N GLY A 61 -9.13 -14.61 -21.81
CA GLY A 61 -10.09 -14.25 -20.78
C GLY A 61 -9.86 -12.87 -20.20
N ILE A 62 -10.60 -12.59 -19.14
CA ILE A 62 -10.46 -11.35 -18.36
C ILE A 62 -9.86 -11.72 -17.01
N SER A 63 -8.71 -11.13 -16.69
CA SER A 63 -8.10 -11.28 -15.38
C SER A 63 -8.19 -9.95 -14.64
N GLU A 64 -8.35 -10.03 -13.31
CA GLU A 64 -8.34 -8.86 -12.44
C GLU A 64 -7.08 -8.89 -11.59
N ARG A 65 -6.46 -7.74 -11.39
CA ARG A 65 -5.33 -7.60 -10.51
C ARG A 65 -5.21 -6.18 -9.97
N GLU A 66 -4.50 -6.05 -8.87
CA GLU A 66 -4.25 -4.76 -8.25
C GLU A 66 -3.22 -3.97 -9.06
N ALA A 67 -3.54 -2.70 -9.34
CA ALA A 67 -2.59 -1.76 -9.91
C ALA A 67 -1.95 -0.92 -8.81
N ALA A 68 -0.78 -0.37 -9.08
CA ALA A 68 -0.05 0.45 -8.12
C ALA A 68 -0.74 1.80 -7.88
N ILE A 69 -0.71 2.27 -6.63
CA ILE A 69 -1.25 3.57 -6.21
C ILE A 69 -0.11 4.39 -5.65
N HIS A 70 -0.08 5.69 -5.98
CA HIS A 70 0.92 6.59 -5.41
C HIS A 70 0.75 6.69 -3.88
N VAL A 71 1.85 6.74 -3.14
CA VAL A 71 1.83 6.75 -1.67
C VAL A 71 1.09 7.95 -1.09
N SER A 72 1.03 9.09 -1.81
CA SER A 72 0.27 10.26 -1.38
C SER A 72 -1.24 10.04 -1.34
N ASN A 73 -1.74 9.01 -1.99
CA ASN A 73 -3.17 8.70 -2.06
C ASN A 73 -3.63 7.68 -1.02
N VAL A 74 -2.74 7.25 -0.14
CA VAL A 74 -3.05 6.32 0.94
C VAL A 74 -2.49 6.83 2.27
N MET A 75 -3.13 6.43 3.36
CA MET A 75 -2.65 6.70 4.71
C MET A 75 -2.71 5.43 5.54
N LEU A 76 -1.79 5.31 6.50
CA LEU A 76 -1.81 4.19 7.44
C LEU A 76 -3.10 4.20 8.26
N VAL A 77 -3.65 3.01 8.50
CA VAL A 77 -4.72 2.82 9.48
C VAL A 77 -4.06 2.52 10.82
N ASP A 78 -4.42 3.32 11.84
CA ASP A 78 -3.90 3.14 13.19
C ASP A 78 -4.35 1.78 13.74
N PRO A 79 -3.43 0.88 14.14
CA PRO A 79 -3.81 -0.45 14.61
C PRO A 79 -4.62 -0.44 15.90
N ASP A 80 -4.49 0.60 16.73
CA ASP A 80 -5.24 0.70 17.99
C ASP A 80 -6.61 1.33 17.80
N GLN A 81 -6.71 2.38 16.95
CA GLN A 81 -7.93 3.16 16.83
C GLN A 81 -8.73 2.87 15.55
N GLY A 82 -8.15 2.17 14.58
CA GLY A 82 -8.82 1.81 13.34
C GLY A 82 -9.11 2.99 12.40
N VAL A 83 -8.51 4.15 12.63
CA VAL A 83 -8.67 5.35 11.81
C VAL A 83 -7.36 5.72 11.14
N ARG A 84 -7.44 6.53 10.08
CA ARG A 84 -6.24 6.97 9.38
C ARG A 84 -5.33 7.81 10.27
N THR A 85 -4.03 7.61 10.14
CA THR A 85 -3.02 8.33 10.90
C THR A 85 -1.78 8.57 10.05
N ARG A 86 -0.96 9.50 10.49
CA ARG A 86 0.37 9.69 9.93
C ARG A 86 1.37 8.80 10.66
N ILE A 87 2.48 8.51 9.98
CA ILE A 87 3.58 7.74 10.55
C ILE A 87 4.62 8.72 11.06
N ALA A 88 5.03 8.56 12.31
CA ALA A 88 6.17 9.26 12.88
C ALA A 88 7.32 8.28 13.06
N ARG A 89 8.53 8.81 13.11
CA ARG A 89 9.74 8.04 13.43
C ARG A 89 10.30 8.53 14.74
N ARG A 90 10.71 7.59 15.56
CA ARG A 90 11.43 7.87 16.80
C ARG A 90 12.46 6.78 17.04
N ARG A 91 13.30 6.97 18.05
CA ARG A 91 14.22 5.93 18.49
C ARG A 91 13.64 5.22 19.72
N ASP A 92 13.83 3.91 19.77
CA ASP A 92 13.45 3.14 20.95
C ASP A 92 14.46 3.30 22.09
N ALA A 93 14.26 2.60 23.19
CA ALA A 93 15.14 2.66 24.35
C ALA A 93 16.58 2.24 24.05
N GLU A 94 16.79 1.41 23.03
CA GLU A 94 18.10 0.93 22.59
C GLU A 94 18.73 1.81 21.50
N GLY A 95 18.04 2.87 21.10
CA GLY A 95 18.50 3.80 20.07
C GLY A 95 18.20 3.38 18.65
N ASN A 96 17.47 2.29 18.44
CA ASN A 96 17.08 1.83 17.11
C ASN A 96 15.89 2.62 16.58
N PRO A 97 15.85 2.93 15.25
CA PRO A 97 14.72 3.63 14.70
C PRO A 97 13.46 2.75 14.70
N GLU A 98 12.34 3.34 15.05
CA GLU A 98 11.04 2.68 14.98
C GLU A 98 9.97 3.60 14.39
N ARG A 99 8.94 2.99 13.80
CA ARG A 99 7.79 3.72 13.27
C ARG A 99 6.67 3.68 14.28
N VAL A 100 5.97 4.79 14.42
CA VAL A 100 4.80 4.88 15.31
C VAL A 100 3.63 5.54 14.61
N ALA A 101 2.42 5.12 14.97
CA ALA A 101 1.20 5.78 14.55
C ALA A 101 1.02 7.05 15.38
N LYS A 102 0.94 8.21 14.74
CA LYS A 102 0.88 9.49 15.44
C LYS A 102 -0.33 9.62 16.37
N LYS A 103 -1.48 9.06 15.98
CA LYS A 103 -2.71 9.22 16.75
C LYS A 103 -2.69 8.48 18.08
N SER A 104 -2.19 7.26 18.11
CA SER A 104 -2.20 6.43 19.31
C SER A 104 -0.84 6.25 19.95
N GLY A 105 0.24 6.54 19.21
CA GLY A 105 1.60 6.22 19.65
C GLY A 105 1.95 4.75 19.51
N ALA A 106 1.10 3.94 18.87
CA ALA A 106 1.35 2.52 18.68
C ALA A 106 2.59 2.28 17.83
N VAL A 107 3.46 1.36 18.26
CA VAL A 107 4.64 0.97 17.49
C VAL A 107 4.20 0.10 16.31
N LEU A 108 4.73 0.40 15.14
CA LEU A 108 4.43 -0.31 13.91
C LEU A 108 5.50 -1.36 13.62
N ALA A 109 5.06 -2.50 13.16
CA ALA A 109 5.97 -3.59 12.80
C ALA A 109 6.94 -3.24 11.66
#